data_24cc9cfb6baebac488bfcc98ccd19917
#
_entry.id   24cc9cfb6baebac488bfcc98ccd19917
#
_cell.length_a   1.000
_cell.length_b   1.000
_cell.length_c   1.000
_cell.angle_alpha   90.00
_cell.angle_beta   90.00
_cell.angle_gamma   90.00
#
_symmetry.space_group_name_H-M   'P 1'
#
loop_
_entity.id
_entity.type
_entity.pdbx_description
1 polymer ?
#
loop_
_entity_poly.entity_id
_entity_poly.type
_entity_poly.pdbx_seq_one_letter_code
_entity_poly.pdbx_strand_id
1 'polypeptide(L)'
;MSKSNYPNSQVDNLPAEFVVDTIGSIQELAAGKKITRDPAMDSEFESRVQQIIEFCKSRGMRIGIETLCAGLGTTRQELHNWENGVGHVSQRRQEGVKQIKQLIYAFLEQAGMSGKLNPTTYVWLSKNWMQYSDLVKIETTQQRNDIPMTQEEIQAVLADISARHPSGKVERPEMPDDLKSMIEGLPD
;
A
#
# COMPACT_ATOMS: atom_id res chain seq x y z
N MET A 1 -9.30 -19.94 -30.26
CA MET A 1 -9.29 -18.83 -29.28
C MET A 1 -8.74 -19.36 -27.96
N SER A 2 -7.59 -18.91 -27.54
CA SER A 2 -6.98 -19.28 -26.25
C SER A 2 -7.87 -18.77 -25.12
N LYS A 3 -8.41 -19.68 -24.30
CA LYS A 3 -9.09 -19.28 -23.07
C LYS A 3 -8.04 -18.65 -22.16
N SER A 4 -8.15 -17.36 -21.90
CA SER A 4 -7.36 -16.68 -20.89
C SER A 4 -7.48 -17.43 -19.56
N ASN A 5 -6.35 -17.83 -18.96
CA ASN A 5 -6.32 -18.45 -17.64
C ASN A 5 -6.62 -17.46 -16.51
N TYR A 6 -6.83 -16.20 -16.84
CA TYR A 6 -7.32 -15.22 -15.86
C TYR A 6 -8.83 -15.32 -15.80
N PRO A 7 -9.43 -15.49 -14.61
CA PRO A 7 -10.87 -15.34 -14.45
C PRO A 7 -11.22 -13.98 -15.09
N ASN A 8 -12.26 -13.98 -15.95
CA ASN A 8 -12.75 -12.80 -16.67
C ASN A 8 -12.56 -11.57 -15.81
N SER A 9 -11.75 -10.61 -16.28
CA SER A 9 -11.49 -9.44 -15.48
C SER A 9 -12.86 -8.82 -15.19
N GLN A 10 -13.14 -8.57 -13.92
CA GLN A 10 -14.45 -8.02 -13.52
C GLN A 10 -14.70 -6.67 -14.22
N VAL A 11 -13.66 -6.05 -14.75
CA VAL A 11 -13.68 -4.80 -15.51
C VAL A 11 -14.34 -5.01 -16.88
N ASP A 12 -14.10 -6.14 -17.55
CA ASP A 12 -14.66 -6.42 -18.87
C ASP A 12 -16.18 -6.72 -18.85
N ASN A 13 -16.72 -6.98 -17.64
CA ASN A 13 -18.13 -7.29 -17.42
C ASN A 13 -18.92 -6.13 -16.79
N LEU A 14 -18.32 -4.95 -16.66
CA LEU A 14 -19.05 -3.78 -16.15
C LEU A 14 -20.04 -3.30 -17.21
N PRO A 15 -21.33 -3.11 -16.85
CA PRO A 15 -22.31 -2.51 -17.75
C PRO A 15 -21.83 -1.13 -18.22
N ALA A 16 -21.96 -0.82 -19.50
CA ALA A 16 -21.54 0.47 -20.05
C ALA A 16 -22.22 1.66 -19.35
N GLU A 17 -23.48 1.50 -18.98
CA GLU A 17 -24.25 2.48 -18.20
C GLU A 17 -23.58 2.75 -16.84
N PHE A 18 -23.17 1.71 -16.11
CA PHE A 18 -22.45 1.85 -14.84
C PHE A 18 -21.15 2.65 -15.01
N VAL A 19 -20.40 2.39 -16.10
CA VAL A 19 -19.15 3.09 -16.38
C VAL A 19 -19.41 4.58 -16.64
N VAL A 20 -20.38 4.88 -17.48
CA VAL A 20 -20.75 6.27 -17.84
C VAL A 20 -21.24 7.03 -16.60
N ASP A 21 -22.15 6.46 -15.83
CA ASP A 21 -22.70 7.08 -14.63
C ASP A 21 -21.65 7.30 -13.55
N THR A 22 -20.76 6.34 -13.37
CA THR A 22 -19.69 6.43 -12.36
C THR A 22 -18.68 7.51 -12.76
N ILE A 23 -18.22 7.53 -14.01
CA ILE A 23 -17.28 8.55 -14.50
C ILE A 23 -17.92 9.94 -14.43
N GLY A 24 -19.16 10.09 -14.89
CA GLY A 24 -19.90 11.34 -14.83
C GLY A 24 -20.04 11.86 -13.38
N SER A 25 -20.38 10.98 -12.45
CA SER A 25 -20.48 11.33 -11.02
C SER A 25 -19.13 11.74 -10.43
N ILE A 26 -18.03 11.08 -10.79
CA ILE A 26 -16.69 11.46 -10.31
C ILE A 26 -16.28 12.83 -10.92
N GLN A 27 -16.57 13.07 -12.17
CA GLN A 27 -16.30 14.37 -12.80
C GLN A 27 -17.10 15.51 -12.15
N GLU A 28 -18.40 15.30 -11.86
CA GLU A 28 -19.24 16.24 -11.13
C GLU A 28 -18.67 16.54 -9.74
N LEU A 29 -18.25 15.50 -9.01
CA LEU A 29 -17.65 15.64 -7.70
C LEU A 29 -16.34 16.44 -7.74
N ALA A 30 -15.51 16.20 -8.75
CA ALA A 30 -14.22 16.84 -8.94
C ALA A 30 -14.29 18.28 -9.50
N ALA A 31 -15.45 18.71 -9.99
CA ALA A 31 -15.63 20.07 -10.57
C ALA A 31 -15.57 21.20 -9.53
N GLY A 32 -15.54 20.87 -8.23
CA GLY A 32 -15.48 21.85 -7.16
C GLY A 32 -14.13 22.57 -7.06
N LYS A 33 -14.14 23.73 -6.40
CA LYS A 33 -12.91 24.46 -6.09
C LYS A 33 -11.94 23.61 -5.27
N LYS A 34 -10.67 23.61 -5.63
CA LYS A 34 -9.61 22.92 -4.88
C LYS A 34 -9.52 23.46 -3.46
N ILE A 35 -9.55 22.56 -2.47
CA ILE A 35 -9.24 22.87 -1.09
C ILE A 35 -7.71 22.85 -0.90
N THR A 36 -7.18 23.91 -0.32
CA THR A 36 -5.75 24.01 -0.02
C THR A 36 -5.49 23.78 1.47
N ARG A 37 -4.22 23.69 1.86
CA ARG A 37 -3.79 23.55 3.27
C ARG A 37 -3.97 24.82 4.11
N ASP A 38 -4.38 25.95 3.51
CA ASP A 38 -4.57 27.21 4.21
C ASP A 38 -5.62 27.05 5.32
N PRO A 39 -5.30 27.39 6.58
CA PRO A 39 -6.23 27.35 7.70
C PRO A 39 -7.51 28.17 7.49
N ALA A 40 -7.47 29.23 6.67
CA ALA A 40 -8.65 29.98 6.31
C ALA A 40 -9.71 29.15 5.58
N MET A 41 -9.30 28.04 4.96
CA MET A 41 -10.20 27.13 4.25
C MET A 41 -10.71 25.95 5.13
N ASP A 42 -10.47 25.95 6.43
CA ASP A 42 -10.87 24.81 7.28
C ASP A 42 -12.38 24.62 7.34
N SER A 43 -13.14 25.69 7.44
CA SER A 43 -14.61 25.62 7.42
C SER A 43 -15.13 25.18 6.04
N GLU A 44 -14.50 25.60 4.96
CA GLU A 44 -14.83 25.14 3.59
C GLU A 44 -14.49 23.67 3.41
N PHE A 45 -13.37 23.20 3.96
CA PHE A 45 -13.00 21.79 3.96
C PHE A 45 -14.07 20.93 4.65
N GLU A 46 -14.49 21.28 5.85
CA GLU A 46 -15.53 20.55 6.59
C GLU A 46 -16.85 20.51 5.81
N SER A 47 -17.28 21.66 5.30
CA SER A 47 -18.48 21.75 4.46
C SER A 47 -18.36 20.88 3.20
N ARG A 48 -17.20 20.88 2.56
CA ARG A 48 -16.95 20.08 1.36
C ARG A 48 -16.93 18.58 1.67
N VAL A 49 -16.37 18.17 2.80
CA VAL A 49 -16.41 16.77 3.25
C VAL A 49 -17.85 16.30 3.42
N GLN A 50 -18.71 17.10 4.04
CA GLN A 50 -20.13 16.76 4.17
C GLN A 50 -20.84 16.68 2.82
N GLN A 51 -20.57 17.61 1.91
CA GLN A 51 -21.11 17.58 0.54
C GLN A 51 -20.69 16.30 -0.21
N ILE A 52 -19.42 15.87 -0.07
CA ILE A 52 -18.92 14.62 -0.66
C ILE A 52 -19.67 13.41 -0.10
N ILE A 53 -19.88 13.35 1.22
CA ILE A 53 -20.63 12.26 1.87
C ILE A 53 -22.06 12.20 1.34
N GLU A 54 -22.78 13.33 1.33
CA GLU A 54 -24.17 13.39 0.84
C GLU A 54 -24.26 13.08 -0.65
N PHE A 55 -23.30 13.54 -1.45
CA PHE A 55 -23.20 13.21 -2.87
C PHE A 55 -23.04 11.70 -3.06
N CYS A 56 -22.12 11.05 -2.33
CA CYS A 56 -21.93 9.61 -2.40
C CYS A 56 -23.21 8.85 -2.01
N LYS A 57 -23.90 9.29 -0.95
CA LYS A 57 -25.18 8.70 -0.53
C LYS A 57 -26.25 8.84 -1.62
N SER A 58 -26.44 10.02 -2.17
CA SER A 58 -27.47 10.29 -3.18
C SER A 58 -27.27 9.52 -4.47
N ARG A 59 -26.02 9.27 -4.86
CA ARG A 59 -25.64 8.52 -6.07
C ARG A 59 -25.43 7.02 -5.83
N GLY A 60 -25.57 6.54 -4.57
CA GLY A 60 -25.26 5.15 -4.23
C GLY A 60 -23.77 4.79 -4.44
N MET A 61 -22.89 5.78 -4.50
CA MET A 61 -21.45 5.59 -4.65
C MET A 61 -20.80 5.22 -3.33
N ARG A 62 -19.81 4.36 -3.39
CA ARG A 62 -18.99 4.04 -2.21
C ARG A 62 -17.97 5.14 -1.98
N ILE A 63 -17.94 5.70 -0.79
CA ILE A 63 -16.91 6.65 -0.40
C ILE A 63 -15.59 5.91 -0.19
N GLY A 64 -14.50 6.45 -0.76
CA GLY A 64 -13.14 5.94 -0.63
C GLY A 64 -12.14 7.08 -0.56
N ILE A 65 -10.88 6.75 -0.30
CA ILE A 65 -9.80 7.76 -0.20
C ILE A 65 -9.64 8.53 -1.53
N GLU A 66 -9.67 7.84 -2.66
CA GLU A 66 -9.53 8.50 -3.97
C GLU A 66 -10.76 9.36 -4.31
N THR A 67 -11.97 8.90 -3.97
CA THR A 67 -13.20 9.69 -4.14
C THR A 67 -13.17 10.96 -3.28
N LEU A 68 -12.68 10.85 -2.04
CA LEU A 68 -12.48 12.00 -1.16
C LEU A 68 -11.47 12.99 -1.76
N CYS A 69 -10.32 12.48 -2.25
CA CYS A 69 -9.30 13.31 -2.88
C CYS A 69 -9.84 14.04 -4.13
N ALA A 70 -10.60 13.35 -4.97
CA ALA A 70 -11.25 13.95 -6.15
C ALA A 70 -12.19 15.08 -5.74
N GLY A 71 -13.06 14.87 -4.76
CA GLY A 71 -14.02 15.87 -4.28
C GLY A 71 -13.39 17.07 -3.58
N LEU A 72 -12.22 16.90 -2.98
CA LEU A 72 -11.43 17.98 -2.37
C LEU A 72 -10.51 18.70 -3.38
N GLY A 73 -10.33 18.14 -4.58
CA GLY A 73 -9.37 18.64 -5.57
C GLY A 73 -7.91 18.47 -5.09
N THR A 74 -7.61 17.45 -4.30
CA THR A 74 -6.30 17.19 -3.71
C THR A 74 -5.75 15.84 -4.13
N THR A 75 -4.52 15.53 -3.74
CA THR A 75 -3.89 14.23 -3.96
C THR A 75 -3.87 13.41 -2.67
N ARG A 76 -3.72 12.10 -2.80
CA ARG A 76 -3.53 11.20 -1.64
C ARG A 76 -2.33 11.59 -0.79
N GLN A 77 -1.23 12.01 -1.45
CA GLN A 77 -0.02 12.47 -0.74
C GLN A 77 -0.29 13.75 0.06
N GLU A 78 -1.02 14.70 -0.52
CA GLU A 78 -1.37 15.94 0.16
C GLU A 78 -2.34 15.69 1.33
N LEU A 79 -3.31 14.80 1.17
CA LEU A 79 -4.20 14.37 2.25
C LEU A 79 -3.42 13.72 3.41
N HIS A 80 -2.42 12.89 3.10
CA HIS A 80 -1.53 12.30 4.09
C HIS A 80 -0.69 13.36 4.82
N ASN A 81 -0.18 14.35 4.09
CA ASN A 81 0.54 15.47 4.67
C ASN A 81 -0.35 16.28 5.63
N TRP A 82 -1.62 16.50 5.27
CA TRP A 82 -2.58 17.19 6.15
C TRP A 82 -2.84 16.40 7.43
N GLU A 83 -3.02 15.09 7.34
CA GLU A 83 -3.21 14.20 8.50
C GLU A 83 -2.06 14.29 9.51
N ASN A 84 -0.83 14.42 9.01
CA ASN A 84 0.40 14.42 9.81
C ASN A 84 0.91 15.83 10.14
N GLY A 85 0.16 16.90 9.80
CA GLY A 85 0.52 18.27 10.10
C GLY A 85 1.71 18.81 9.29
N VAL A 86 2.05 18.15 8.15
CA VAL A 86 3.17 18.59 7.32
C VAL A 86 2.81 19.85 6.54
N GLY A 87 3.65 20.90 6.64
CA GLY A 87 3.49 22.15 5.89
C GLY A 87 2.52 23.14 6.53
N HIS A 88 2.55 23.30 7.86
CA HIS A 88 1.76 24.27 8.62
C HIS A 88 0.22 24.09 8.53
N VAL A 89 -0.21 22.84 8.53
CA VAL A 89 -1.63 22.48 8.55
C VAL A 89 -2.19 22.69 9.96
N SER A 90 -3.40 23.28 10.05
CA SER A 90 -4.07 23.50 11.33
C SER A 90 -4.40 22.17 12.03
N GLN A 91 -4.45 22.16 13.36
CA GLN A 91 -4.89 21.00 14.14
C GLN A 91 -6.32 20.59 13.76
N ARG A 92 -7.20 21.57 13.54
CA ARG A 92 -8.59 21.35 13.11
C ARG A 92 -8.66 20.55 11.78
N ARG A 93 -7.80 20.89 10.81
CA ARG A 93 -7.69 20.16 9.56
C ARG A 93 -7.17 18.74 9.75
N GLN A 94 -6.14 18.56 10.58
CA GLN A 94 -5.57 17.25 10.90
C GLN A 94 -6.65 16.32 11.51
N GLU A 95 -7.39 16.84 12.48
CA GLU A 95 -8.48 16.09 13.13
C GLU A 95 -9.61 15.78 12.15
N GLY A 96 -10.00 16.72 11.31
CA GLY A 96 -11.01 16.51 10.27
C GLY A 96 -10.62 15.42 9.27
N VAL A 97 -9.35 15.39 8.85
CA VAL A 97 -8.85 14.32 7.96
C VAL A 97 -8.87 12.96 8.66
N LYS A 98 -8.45 12.88 9.92
CA LYS A 98 -8.50 11.64 10.70
C LYS A 98 -9.94 11.13 10.86
N GLN A 99 -10.88 12.02 11.16
CA GLN A 99 -12.30 11.67 11.32
C GLN A 99 -12.91 11.12 10.03
N ILE A 100 -12.68 11.76 8.88
CA ILE A 100 -13.24 11.27 7.61
C ILE A 100 -12.60 9.96 7.19
N LYS A 101 -11.29 9.77 7.40
CA LYS A 101 -10.64 8.48 7.15
C LYS A 101 -11.23 7.38 8.04
N GLN A 102 -11.44 7.67 9.32
CA GLN A 102 -12.08 6.72 10.24
C GLN A 102 -13.48 6.33 9.79
N LEU A 103 -14.27 7.27 9.26
CA LEU A 103 -15.58 6.98 8.69
C LEU A 103 -15.47 6.03 7.48
N ILE A 104 -14.50 6.29 6.58
CA ILE A 104 -14.25 5.43 5.41
C ILE A 104 -13.86 4.01 5.86
N TYR A 105 -13.02 3.89 6.88
CA TYR A 105 -12.57 2.61 7.41
C TYR A 105 -13.71 1.84 8.08
N ALA A 106 -14.53 2.51 8.89
CA ALA A 106 -15.71 1.92 9.50
C ALA A 106 -16.71 1.43 8.44
N PHE A 107 -16.94 2.21 7.39
CA PHE A 107 -17.77 1.78 6.26
C PHE A 107 -17.21 0.54 5.57
N LEU A 108 -15.90 0.50 5.33
CA LEU A 108 -15.21 -0.63 4.70
C LEU A 108 -15.33 -1.89 5.57
N GLU A 109 -15.13 -1.75 6.88
CA GLU A 109 -15.28 -2.84 7.85
C GLU A 109 -16.71 -3.42 7.83
N GLN A 110 -17.73 -2.57 7.91
CA GLN A 110 -19.12 -3.01 7.84
C GLN A 110 -19.46 -3.69 6.52
N ALA A 111 -18.94 -3.17 5.41
CA ALA A 111 -19.10 -3.79 4.09
C ALA A 111 -18.44 -5.17 4.02
N GLY A 112 -17.25 -5.34 4.61
CA GLY A 112 -16.56 -6.62 4.72
C GLY A 112 -17.33 -7.61 5.60
N MET A 113 -17.72 -7.20 6.80
CA MET A 113 -18.46 -8.05 7.75
C MET A 113 -19.84 -8.47 7.24
N SER A 114 -20.50 -7.63 6.45
CA SER A 114 -21.79 -7.95 5.85
C SER A 114 -21.75 -8.92 4.67
N GLY A 115 -20.53 -9.35 4.25
CA GLY A 115 -20.34 -10.20 3.08
C GLY A 115 -20.65 -9.50 1.75
N LYS A 116 -20.86 -8.18 1.74
CA LYS A 116 -21.15 -7.40 0.53
C LYS A 116 -19.90 -6.99 -0.23
N LEU A 117 -18.73 -7.23 0.33
CA LEU A 117 -17.43 -6.97 -0.27
C LEU A 117 -16.69 -8.28 -0.48
N ASN A 118 -16.07 -8.43 -1.65
CA ASN A 118 -15.22 -9.58 -1.92
C ASN A 118 -14.08 -9.64 -0.89
N PRO A 119 -13.80 -10.78 -0.25
CA PRO A 119 -12.76 -10.91 0.78
C PRO A 119 -11.38 -10.45 0.31
N THR A 120 -10.99 -10.79 -0.92
CA THR A 120 -9.71 -10.36 -1.50
C THR A 120 -9.63 -8.84 -1.64
N THR A 121 -10.71 -8.21 -2.09
CA THR A 121 -10.81 -6.74 -2.17
C THR A 121 -10.74 -6.12 -0.79
N TYR A 122 -11.43 -6.71 0.21
CA TYR A 122 -11.35 -6.22 1.59
C TYR A 122 -9.94 -6.26 2.14
N VAL A 123 -9.23 -7.39 2.00
CA VAL A 123 -7.84 -7.55 2.45
C VAL A 123 -6.93 -6.52 1.74
N TRP A 124 -7.09 -6.34 0.43
CA TRP A 124 -6.31 -5.37 -0.32
C TRP A 124 -6.55 -3.93 0.16
N LEU A 125 -7.81 -3.53 0.34
CA LEU A 125 -8.17 -2.19 0.81
C LEU A 125 -7.72 -1.95 2.26
N SER A 126 -7.85 -2.94 3.14
CA SER A 126 -7.42 -2.82 4.54
C SER A 126 -5.93 -2.58 4.67
N LYS A 127 -5.11 -3.26 3.85
CA LYS A 127 -3.66 -3.06 3.82
C LYS A 127 -3.27 -1.70 3.25
N ASN A 128 -3.91 -1.28 2.16
CA ASN A 128 -3.54 -0.05 1.45
C ASN A 128 -4.14 1.23 2.04
N TRP A 129 -5.31 1.15 2.66
CA TRP A 129 -6.01 2.31 3.22
C TRP A 129 -5.89 2.38 4.74
N MET A 130 -6.07 1.24 5.44
CA MET A 130 -6.10 1.17 6.90
C MET A 130 -4.73 0.86 7.50
N GLN A 131 -3.72 0.61 6.66
CA GLN A 131 -2.35 0.25 7.06
C GLN A 131 -2.28 -1.03 7.92
N TYR A 132 -3.25 -1.92 7.80
CA TYR A 132 -3.16 -3.23 8.41
C TYR A 132 -2.02 -4.01 7.76
N SER A 133 -1.11 -4.53 8.58
CA SER A 133 0.01 -5.35 8.12
C SER A 133 -0.12 -6.76 8.66
N ASP A 134 0.18 -7.75 7.83
CA ASP A 134 0.35 -9.14 8.25
C ASP A 134 1.74 -9.36 8.89
N LEU A 135 2.35 -8.32 9.46
CA LEU A 135 3.63 -8.45 10.13
C LEU A 135 3.47 -9.37 11.34
N VAL A 136 3.64 -10.66 11.12
CA VAL A 136 4.19 -11.53 12.14
C VAL A 136 5.58 -10.97 12.40
N LYS A 137 5.77 -10.20 13.47
CA LYS A 137 7.08 -9.93 14.01
C LYS A 137 7.62 -11.30 14.44
N ILE A 138 8.35 -11.95 13.55
CA ILE A 138 9.28 -12.97 13.95
C ILE A 138 10.34 -12.20 14.74
N GLU A 139 10.14 -12.08 16.03
CA GLU A 139 11.23 -11.75 16.94
C GLU A 139 12.21 -12.91 16.79
N THR A 140 13.10 -12.78 15.82
CA THR A 140 14.33 -13.53 15.83
C THR A 140 15.04 -13.00 17.07
N THR A 141 14.79 -13.67 18.21
CA THR A 141 15.67 -13.59 19.35
C THR A 141 16.97 -14.21 18.84
N GLN A 142 17.75 -13.45 18.08
CA GLN A 142 19.16 -13.69 18.04
C GLN A 142 19.59 -13.42 19.50
N GLN A 143 19.58 -14.47 20.31
CA GLN A 143 20.52 -14.54 21.41
C GLN A 143 21.90 -14.42 20.76
N ARG A 144 22.33 -13.20 20.48
CA ARG A 144 23.72 -12.88 20.47
C ARG A 144 24.18 -13.22 21.88
N ASN A 145 24.72 -14.38 22.01
CA ASN A 145 25.65 -14.65 23.09
C ASN A 145 26.85 -13.76 22.80
N ASP A 146 26.70 -12.46 23.13
CA ASP A 146 27.81 -11.51 23.22
C ASP A 146 28.64 -11.85 24.47
N ILE A 147 28.98 -13.12 24.65
CA ILE A 147 30.09 -13.51 25.47
C ILE A 147 31.31 -13.23 24.57
N PRO A 148 32.14 -12.24 24.91
CA PRO A 148 33.34 -11.99 24.14
C PRO A 148 34.17 -13.25 24.18
N MET A 149 34.27 -13.98 23.07
CA MET A 149 35.13 -15.15 22.96
C MET A 149 36.56 -14.72 23.27
N THR A 150 37.21 -15.46 24.14
CA THR A 150 38.62 -15.23 24.43
C THR A 150 39.45 -15.54 23.18
N GLN A 151 40.64 -14.97 23.06
CA GLN A 151 41.53 -15.25 21.93
C GLN A 151 41.80 -16.74 21.74
N GLU A 152 41.85 -17.49 22.85
CA GLU A 152 42.05 -18.94 22.83
C GLU A 152 40.85 -19.70 22.23
N GLU A 153 39.63 -19.27 22.55
CA GLU A 153 38.40 -19.85 21.98
C GLU A 153 38.28 -19.53 20.48
N ILE A 154 38.65 -18.33 20.04
CA ILE A 154 38.69 -17.97 18.64
C ILE A 154 39.70 -18.83 17.87
N GLN A 155 40.90 -19.07 18.45
CA GLN A 155 41.91 -19.93 17.84
C GLN A 155 41.46 -21.40 17.78
N ALA A 156 40.79 -21.89 18.79
CA ALA A 156 40.24 -23.24 18.81
C ALA A 156 39.17 -23.41 17.69
N VAL A 157 38.27 -22.47 17.54
CA VAL A 157 37.25 -22.49 16.47
C VAL A 157 37.88 -22.41 15.08
N LEU A 158 38.89 -21.57 14.90
CA LEU A 158 39.61 -21.48 13.64
C LEU A 158 40.38 -22.74 13.29
N ALA A 159 40.97 -23.40 14.30
CA ALA A 159 41.64 -24.69 14.13
C ALA A 159 40.65 -25.81 13.74
N ASP A 160 39.46 -25.83 14.37
CA ASP A 160 38.40 -26.80 14.06
C ASP A 160 37.84 -26.59 12.63
N ILE A 161 37.60 -25.33 12.22
CA ILE A 161 37.20 -25.00 10.86
C ILE A 161 38.26 -25.42 9.85
N SER A 162 39.52 -25.16 10.13
CA SER A 162 40.64 -25.54 9.25
C SER A 162 40.81 -27.09 9.18
N ALA A 163 40.52 -27.78 10.24
CA ALA A 163 40.57 -29.26 10.26
C ALA A 163 39.40 -29.90 9.47
N ARG A 164 38.22 -29.27 9.51
CA ARG A 164 37.05 -29.74 8.75
C ARG A 164 37.09 -29.39 7.27
N HIS A 165 37.86 -28.36 6.92
CA HIS A 165 38.10 -27.92 5.55
C HIS A 165 39.59 -27.87 5.28
N PRO A 166 40.30 -29.02 5.22
CA PRO A 166 41.70 -29.04 4.86
C PRO A 166 41.78 -28.52 3.42
N SER A 167 42.31 -27.30 3.23
CA SER A 167 42.63 -26.56 2.01
C SER A 167 42.32 -27.33 0.71
N GLY A 168 41.07 -27.64 0.50
CA GLY A 168 40.57 -28.09 -0.78
C GLY A 168 40.45 -26.86 -1.64
N LYS A 169 41.07 -26.86 -2.80
CA LYS A 169 40.75 -25.98 -3.91
C LYS A 169 39.20 -25.94 -3.96
N VAL A 170 38.63 -24.76 -3.75
CA VAL A 170 37.24 -24.52 -4.13
C VAL A 170 37.21 -24.69 -5.63
N GLU A 171 36.89 -25.88 -6.11
CA GLU A 171 36.49 -26.07 -7.49
C GLU A 171 35.27 -25.21 -7.70
N ARG A 172 35.46 -24.10 -8.39
CA ARG A 172 34.32 -23.32 -8.88
C ARG A 172 33.50 -24.29 -9.71
N PRO A 173 32.19 -24.48 -9.43
CA PRO A 173 31.36 -25.28 -10.30
C PRO A 173 31.54 -24.73 -11.71
N GLU A 174 31.89 -25.59 -12.66
CA GLU A 174 32.00 -25.20 -14.07
C GLU A 174 30.65 -24.61 -14.48
N MET A 175 30.73 -23.43 -15.08
CA MET A 175 29.54 -22.74 -15.56
C MET A 175 28.89 -23.61 -16.67
N PRO A 176 27.61 -23.92 -16.56
CA PRO A 176 26.92 -24.68 -17.59
C PRO A 176 27.11 -24.10 -18.97
N ASP A 177 27.32 -24.95 -19.99
CA ASP A 177 27.69 -24.53 -21.34
C ASP A 177 26.62 -23.66 -22.04
N ASP A 178 25.37 -23.79 -21.61
CA ASP A 178 24.26 -22.91 -22.03
C ASP A 178 24.41 -21.45 -21.55
N LEU A 179 25.00 -21.23 -20.37
CA LEU A 179 25.31 -19.89 -19.87
C LEU A 179 26.56 -19.26 -20.53
N LYS A 180 27.53 -20.05 -20.91
CA LYS A 180 28.71 -19.57 -21.64
C LYS A 180 28.32 -19.01 -23.01
N SER A 181 27.43 -19.72 -23.72
CA SER A 181 26.96 -19.30 -25.05
C SER A 181 26.10 -18.03 -25.03
N MET A 182 25.42 -17.74 -23.88
CA MET A 182 24.65 -16.51 -23.71
C MET A 182 25.52 -15.27 -23.47
N ILE A 183 26.71 -15.44 -22.89
CA ILE A 183 27.63 -14.33 -22.59
C ILE A 183 28.45 -13.96 -23.82
N GLU A 184 28.84 -14.93 -24.67
CA GLU A 184 29.60 -14.69 -25.89
C GLU A 184 28.81 -13.97 -27.01
N GLY A 185 27.49 -13.86 -26.87
CA GLY A 185 26.58 -13.20 -27.83
C GLY A 185 26.20 -11.76 -27.52
N LEU A 186 26.76 -11.13 -26.48
CA LEU A 186 26.46 -9.74 -26.15
C LEU A 186 27.37 -8.80 -26.94
N PRO A 187 26.85 -7.85 -27.73
CA PRO A 187 27.64 -6.83 -28.40
C PRO A 187 28.26 -5.85 -27.41
N ASP A 188 29.50 -5.42 -27.69
CA ASP A 188 30.24 -4.37 -26.95
C ASP A 188 29.53 -3.00 -26.95
#